data_5ed0b275395209ff3d66c047c6b0a5bb
#
_entry.id   5ed0b275395209ff3d66c047c6b0a5bb
#
_cell.length_a   1.000
_cell.length_b   1.000
_cell.length_c   1.000
_cell.angle_alpha   90.00
_cell.angle_beta   90.00
_cell.angle_gamma   90.00
#
_symmetry.space_group_name_H-M   'P 1'
#
loop_
_entity.id
_entity.type
_entity.pdbx_description
1 polymer ?
#
loop_
_entity_poly.entity_id
_entity_poly.type
_entity_poly.pdbx_seq_one_letter_code
_entity_poly.pdbx_strand_id
1 'polypeptide(L)'
;MSHDPPPTKVAALNAEQAAHLDRDGYLLLRGAVPEAWRDALCQAFDAGVGTGDQWAAPRGAGWRHALVDLDPVVQRTCRLPPLLAAGAQMLKGPFFLAQVEGREPLKDGGHQPLHRDGAGMNAVAALVFLDAYGPDNGATRVIPRHRDPGDLERGEAESLSLIIAGEAGDILVFDADLPHGATCNLSGARRRSLLLSFMQEGDRAAIEACRAIRNVRMAIGELFVP
;
A
#
# COMPACT_ATOMS: atom_id res chain seq x y z
N MET A 1 18.29 -13.95 24.89
CA MET A 1 18.05 -12.50 24.81
C MET A 1 18.01 -12.14 23.33
N SER A 2 16.82 -11.90 22.79
CA SER A 2 16.65 -11.44 21.40
C SER A 2 17.23 -10.02 21.33
N HIS A 3 18.32 -9.83 20.59
CA HIS A 3 18.81 -8.49 20.26
C HIS A 3 17.98 -8.01 19.07
N ASP A 4 16.89 -7.31 19.34
CA ASP A 4 16.24 -6.56 18.29
C ASP A 4 17.22 -5.49 17.77
N PRO A 5 17.29 -5.29 16.46
CA PRO A 5 18.17 -4.27 15.89
C PRO A 5 17.73 -2.88 16.40
N PRO A 6 18.66 -1.93 16.54
CA PRO A 6 18.31 -0.59 16.96
C PRO A 6 17.33 0.04 15.95
N PRO A 7 16.41 0.92 16.43
CA PRO A 7 15.46 1.59 15.54
C PRO A 7 16.15 2.36 14.41
N THR A 8 15.59 2.27 13.22
CA THR A 8 16.07 2.99 12.04
C THR A 8 15.47 4.41 12.03
N LYS A 9 16.32 5.43 12.15
CA LYS A 9 15.89 6.83 12.04
C LYS A 9 15.51 7.17 10.60
N VAL A 10 14.34 7.79 10.42
CA VAL A 10 13.77 8.14 9.12
C VAL A 10 13.96 9.63 8.84
N ALA A 11 14.32 9.98 7.60
CA ALA A 11 14.38 11.36 7.15
C ALA A 11 12.98 11.96 7.00
N ALA A 12 12.85 13.29 7.17
CA ALA A 12 11.59 13.98 6.94
C ALA A 12 11.31 14.20 5.45
N LEU A 13 10.04 14.33 5.09
CA LEU A 13 9.60 14.85 3.78
C LEU A 13 10.03 16.32 3.62
N ASN A 14 10.10 16.78 2.37
CA ASN A 14 10.17 18.22 2.14
C ASN A 14 8.85 18.90 2.54
N ALA A 15 8.90 20.23 2.74
CA ALA A 15 7.75 20.99 3.27
C ALA A 15 6.49 20.91 2.38
N GLU A 16 6.66 20.89 1.06
CA GLU A 16 5.55 20.79 0.11
C GLU A 16 4.87 19.42 0.17
N GLN A 17 5.64 18.34 0.15
CA GLN A 17 5.15 16.98 0.30
C GLN A 17 4.45 16.76 1.64
N ALA A 18 5.02 17.26 2.73
CA ALA A 18 4.42 17.18 4.05
C ALA A 18 3.07 17.92 4.11
N ALA A 19 3.01 19.16 3.60
CA ALA A 19 1.77 19.95 3.55
C ALA A 19 0.69 19.29 2.67
N HIS A 20 1.06 18.70 1.53
CA HIS A 20 0.14 17.97 0.68
C HIS A 20 -0.43 16.74 1.42
N LEU A 21 0.45 15.93 2.02
CA LEU A 21 0.06 14.72 2.74
C LEU A 21 -0.86 15.03 3.93
N ASP A 22 -0.57 16.07 4.69
CA ASP A 22 -1.39 16.49 5.84
C ASP A 22 -2.78 16.98 5.40
N ARG A 23 -2.86 17.74 4.30
CA ARG A 23 -4.10 18.28 3.76
C ARG A 23 -4.97 17.24 3.09
N ASP A 24 -4.36 16.38 2.24
CA ASP A 24 -5.08 15.51 1.32
C ASP A 24 -5.14 14.06 1.82
N GLY A 25 -4.29 13.66 2.76
CA GLY A 25 -4.25 12.31 3.32
C GLY A 25 -3.59 11.28 2.41
N TYR A 26 -3.03 11.69 1.27
CA TYR A 26 -2.27 10.84 0.36
C TYR A 26 -1.12 11.62 -0.28
N LEU A 27 -0.13 10.88 -0.81
CA LEU A 27 0.99 11.45 -1.56
C LEU A 27 1.41 10.46 -2.66
N LEU A 28 1.58 10.96 -3.88
CA LEU A 28 2.15 10.18 -4.98
C LEU A 28 3.63 10.54 -5.15
N LEU A 29 4.50 9.63 -4.76
CA LEU A 29 5.96 9.72 -4.90
C LEU A 29 6.35 9.28 -6.30
N ARG A 30 6.62 10.25 -7.18
CA ARG A 30 6.96 9.99 -8.58
C ARG A 30 8.35 9.40 -8.73
N GLY A 31 8.47 8.32 -9.51
CA GLY A 31 9.73 7.66 -9.82
C GLY A 31 10.57 7.26 -8.60
N ALA A 32 9.92 6.97 -7.46
CA ALA A 32 10.59 6.69 -6.20
C ALA A 32 11.35 5.36 -6.23
N VAL A 33 10.89 4.39 -7.03
CA VAL A 33 11.57 3.11 -7.21
C VAL A 33 12.68 3.24 -8.26
N PRO A 34 13.93 2.90 -7.94
CA PRO A 34 15.02 2.90 -8.91
C PRO A 34 14.67 2.07 -10.15
N GLU A 35 14.92 2.62 -11.34
CA GLU A 35 14.63 1.95 -12.61
C GLU A 35 15.25 0.56 -12.68
N ALA A 36 16.49 0.42 -12.24
CA ALA A 36 17.23 -0.85 -12.23
C ALA A 36 16.58 -1.95 -11.34
N TRP A 37 15.58 -1.63 -10.52
CA TRP A 37 14.88 -2.62 -9.69
C TRP A 37 13.55 -3.10 -10.28
N ARG A 38 13.00 -2.38 -11.28
CA ARG A 38 11.64 -2.61 -11.78
C ARG A 38 11.45 -4.01 -12.34
N ASP A 39 12.38 -4.49 -13.16
CA ASP A 39 12.30 -5.84 -13.74
C ASP A 39 12.37 -6.92 -12.65
N ALA A 40 13.25 -6.76 -11.67
CA ALA A 40 13.35 -7.71 -10.56
C ALA A 40 12.08 -7.72 -9.70
N LEU A 41 11.45 -6.57 -9.47
CA LEU A 41 10.16 -6.48 -8.76
C LEU A 41 9.03 -7.16 -9.54
N CYS A 42 8.98 -6.99 -10.86
CA CYS A 42 8.02 -7.68 -11.73
C CYS A 42 8.23 -9.20 -11.68
N GLN A 43 9.48 -9.65 -11.71
CA GLN A 43 9.83 -11.08 -11.59
C GLN A 43 9.45 -11.65 -10.20
N ALA A 44 9.71 -10.90 -9.13
CA ALA A 44 9.32 -11.28 -7.77
C ALA A 44 7.80 -11.42 -7.64
N PHE A 45 7.03 -10.48 -8.24
CA PHE A 45 5.58 -10.58 -8.30
C PHE A 45 5.14 -11.86 -9.02
N ASP A 46 5.61 -12.08 -10.26
CA ASP A 46 5.19 -13.21 -11.08
C ASP A 46 5.59 -14.55 -10.46
N ALA A 47 6.74 -14.64 -9.80
CA ALA A 47 7.17 -15.83 -9.05
C ALA A 47 6.32 -16.08 -7.79
N GLY A 48 5.81 -15.01 -7.16
CA GLY A 48 4.99 -15.08 -5.95
C GLY A 48 3.50 -15.33 -6.19
N VAL A 49 3.05 -15.36 -7.45
CA VAL A 49 1.63 -15.61 -7.77
C VAL A 49 1.21 -16.98 -7.27
N GLY A 50 0.16 -16.98 -6.45
CA GLY A 50 -0.48 -18.18 -5.92
C GLY A 50 -1.92 -18.31 -6.38
N THR A 51 -2.48 -19.51 -6.26
CA THR A 51 -3.90 -19.75 -6.43
C THR A 51 -4.67 -19.36 -5.16
N GLY A 52 -5.97 -19.11 -5.27
CA GLY A 52 -6.79 -18.69 -4.13
C GLY A 52 -6.82 -19.69 -2.96
N ASP A 53 -6.59 -20.97 -3.23
CA ASP A 53 -6.50 -22.04 -2.25
C ASP A 53 -5.18 -22.08 -1.47
N GLN A 54 -4.16 -21.33 -1.90
CA GLN A 54 -2.89 -21.15 -1.16
C GLN A 54 -2.99 -20.09 -0.05
N TRP A 55 -4.10 -19.36 0.03
CA TRP A 55 -4.29 -18.29 0.98
C TRP A 55 -5.15 -18.75 2.16
N ALA A 56 -4.71 -18.45 3.39
CA ALA A 56 -5.45 -18.78 4.59
C ALA A 56 -6.84 -18.11 4.65
N ALA A 57 -6.98 -16.94 4.04
CA ALA A 57 -8.25 -16.25 3.83
C ALA A 57 -8.46 -16.03 2.33
N PRO A 58 -9.64 -16.35 1.77
CA PRO A 58 -9.94 -16.11 0.37
C PRO A 58 -9.79 -14.62 0.01
N ARG A 59 -9.17 -14.36 -1.13
CA ARG A 59 -9.08 -13.02 -1.73
C ARG A 59 -10.14 -12.90 -2.83
N GLY A 60 -10.51 -11.68 -3.20
CA GLY A 60 -11.56 -11.47 -4.22
C GLY A 60 -11.26 -12.16 -5.56
N ALA A 61 -12.25 -12.79 -6.18
CA ALA A 61 -12.10 -13.55 -7.43
C ALA A 61 -11.61 -12.68 -8.62
N GLY A 62 -11.86 -11.36 -8.58
CA GLY A 62 -11.39 -10.42 -9.60
C GLY A 62 -9.92 -9.99 -9.44
N TRP A 63 -9.14 -10.67 -8.58
CA TRP A 63 -7.78 -10.29 -8.24
C TRP A 63 -6.81 -11.48 -8.35
N ARG A 64 -5.60 -11.19 -8.81
CA ARG A 64 -4.44 -12.06 -8.66
C ARG A 64 -3.60 -11.54 -7.51
N HIS A 65 -3.15 -12.43 -6.64
CA HIS A 65 -2.32 -12.12 -5.48
C HIS A 65 -0.97 -12.82 -5.58
N ALA A 66 0.06 -12.19 -5.03
CA ALA A 66 1.42 -12.73 -5.02
C ALA A 66 2.02 -12.66 -3.60
N LEU A 67 2.63 -13.75 -3.16
CA LEU A 67 3.42 -13.83 -1.92
C LEU A 67 4.83 -13.32 -2.21
N VAL A 68 5.10 -12.09 -1.84
CA VAL A 68 6.33 -11.36 -2.18
C VAL A 68 7.14 -10.89 -0.96
N ASP A 69 6.60 -11.11 0.23
CA ASP A 69 7.10 -10.56 1.49
C ASP A 69 8.48 -11.07 1.92
N LEU A 70 9.01 -12.14 1.31
CA LEU A 70 10.36 -12.65 1.57
C LEU A 70 11.38 -12.28 0.48
N ASP A 71 10.93 -11.67 -0.62
CA ASP A 71 11.83 -11.34 -1.71
C ASP A 71 12.76 -10.16 -1.34
N PRO A 72 14.09 -10.28 -1.57
CA PRO A 72 15.04 -9.24 -1.16
C PRO A 72 14.85 -7.89 -1.87
N VAL A 73 14.41 -7.86 -3.15
CA VAL A 73 14.18 -6.59 -3.85
C VAL A 73 12.92 -5.92 -3.35
N VAL A 74 11.88 -6.70 -3.02
CA VAL A 74 10.66 -6.20 -2.39
C VAL A 74 10.97 -5.62 -1.01
N GLN A 75 11.73 -6.35 -0.19
CA GLN A 75 12.13 -5.89 1.15
C GLN A 75 12.94 -4.59 1.10
N ARG A 76 13.85 -4.43 0.13
CA ARG A 76 14.57 -3.15 -0.09
C ARG A 76 13.62 -2.03 -0.50
N THR A 77 12.65 -2.31 -1.36
CA THR A 77 11.67 -1.34 -1.83
C THR A 77 10.80 -0.81 -0.68
N CYS A 78 10.41 -1.68 0.25
CA CYS A 78 9.66 -1.28 1.45
C CYS A 78 10.45 -0.32 2.37
N ARG A 79 11.77 -0.19 2.19
CA ARG A 79 12.66 0.68 3.00
C ARG A 79 13.19 1.90 2.24
N LEU A 80 12.58 2.23 1.12
CA LEU A 80 12.94 3.44 0.38
C LEU A 80 12.76 4.69 1.27
N PRO A 81 13.78 5.57 1.38
CA PRO A 81 13.71 6.72 2.26
C PRO A 81 12.47 7.60 2.08
N PRO A 82 12.03 7.95 0.84
CA PRO A 82 10.84 8.78 0.67
C PRO A 82 9.54 8.08 1.13
N LEU A 83 9.45 6.75 0.98
CA LEU A 83 8.31 5.96 1.45
C LEU A 83 8.25 5.95 2.98
N LEU A 84 9.38 5.67 3.65
CA LEU A 84 9.45 5.71 5.11
C LEU A 84 9.19 7.12 5.66
N ALA A 85 9.68 8.17 4.98
CA ALA A 85 9.43 9.55 5.35
C ALA A 85 7.93 9.89 5.33
N ALA A 86 7.18 9.42 4.31
CA ALA A 86 5.74 9.58 4.24
C ALA A 86 5.03 8.81 5.38
N GLY A 87 5.45 7.58 5.67
CA GLY A 87 4.94 6.81 6.81
C GLY A 87 5.18 7.52 8.15
N ALA A 88 6.39 8.04 8.38
CA ALA A 88 6.75 8.79 9.58
C ALA A 88 5.91 10.06 9.76
N GLN A 89 5.67 10.82 8.67
CA GLN A 89 4.83 12.01 8.68
C GLN A 89 3.38 11.72 9.13
N MET A 90 2.82 10.58 8.70
CA MET A 90 1.45 10.21 9.01
C MET A 90 1.32 9.59 10.39
N LEU A 91 2.21 8.64 10.74
CA LEU A 91 2.12 7.87 11.98
C LEU A 91 2.63 8.63 13.22
N LYS A 92 3.51 9.63 13.03
CA LYS A 92 4.01 10.55 14.09
C LYS A 92 4.59 9.86 15.32
N GLY A 93 5.07 8.63 15.19
CA GLY A 93 5.64 7.83 16.27
C GLY A 93 6.39 6.62 15.73
N PRO A 94 6.94 5.77 16.59
CA PRO A 94 7.58 4.54 16.16
C PRO A 94 6.60 3.64 15.40
N PHE A 95 7.03 3.09 14.26
CA PHE A 95 6.22 2.27 13.37
C PHE A 95 7.02 1.13 12.75
N PHE A 96 6.32 0.16 12.17
CA PHE A 96 6.92 -1.01 11.55
C PHE A 96 6.19 -1.39 10.26
N LEU A 97 6.85 -2.17 9.41
CA LEU A 97 6.21 -2.78 8.24
C LEU A 97 5.41 -4.00 8.68
N ALA A 98 4.09 -3.89 8.63
CA ALA A 98 3.16 -4.89 9.12
C ALA A 98 2.84 -5.97 8.07
N GLN A 99 2.80 -5.60 6.78
CA GLN A 99 2.47 -6.50 5.67
C GLN A 99 3.01 -5.97 4.36
N VAL A 100 3.35 -6.89 3.44
CA VAL A 100 3.51 -6.62 2.01
C VAL A 100 2.98 -7.79 1.20
N GLU A 101 2.19 -7.51 0.18
CA GLU A 101 1.66 -8.50 -0.76
C GLU A 101 1.61 -7.93 -2.18
N GLY A 102 1.64 -8.79 -3.20
CA GLY A 102 1.39 -8.42 -4.58
C GLY A 102 -0.10 -8.45 -4.91
N ARG A 103 -0.58 -7.46 -5.66
CA ARG A 103 -1.97 -7.39 -6.16
C ARG A 103 -2.02 -6.98 -7.63
N GLU A 104 -2.89 -7.66 -8.39
CA GLU A 104 -3.17 -7.35 -9.80
C GLU A 104 -4.66 -7.58 -10.07
N PRO A 105 -5.44 -6.57 -10.54
CA PRO A 105 -6.81 -6.79 -10.97
C PRO A 105 -6.83 -7.58 -12.27
N LEU A 106 -7.65 -8.60 -12.33
CA LEU A 106 -7.90 -9.36 -13.55
C LEU A 106 -8.75 -8.53 -14.52
N LYS A 107 -8.73 -8.89 -15.79
CA LYS A 107 -9.65 -8.30 -16.76
C LYS A 107 -11.10 -8.45 -16.30
N ASP A 108 -11.88 -7.39 -16.43
CA ASP A 108 -13.27 -7.27 -15.98
C ASP A 108 -13.45 -7.44 -14.45
N GLY A 109 -12.34 -7.37 -13.69
CA GLY A 109 -12.29 -7.49 -12.24
C GLY A 109 -11.63 -6.30 -11.57
N GLY A 110 -11.30 -6.46 -10.29
CA GLY A 110 -10.54 -5.49 -9.52
C GLY A 110 -11.34 -4.30 -8.99
N HIS A 111 -12.62 -4.18 -9.32
CA HIS A 111 -13.44 -3.11 -8.76
C HIS A 111 -13.55 -3.26 -7.24
N GLN A 112 -13.32 -2.15 -6.53
CA GLN A 112 -13.61 -2.02 -5.11
C GLN A 112 -14.46 -0.76 -4.89
N PRO A 113 -15.62 -0.88 -4.22
CA PRO A 113 -16.38 0.29 -3.79
C PRO A 113 -15.51 1.14 -2.85
N LEU A 114 -15.87 2.39 -2.66
CA LEU A 114 -15.21 3.25 -1.68
C LEU A 114 -15.40 2.67 -0.27
N HIS A 115 -14.32 2.54 0.46
CA HIS A 115 -14.27 1.99 1.82
C HIS A 115 -13.10 2.62 2.61
N ARG A 116 -13.02 2.30 3.90
CA ARG A 116 -11.92 2.65 4.78
C ARG A 116 -11.40 1.37 5.41
N ASP A 117 -10.09 1.18 5.40
CA ASP A 117 -9.48 -0.05 5.94
C ASP A 117 -9.19 0.04 7.45
N GLY A 118 -9.07 1.26 7.96
CA GLY A 118 -8.38 1.51 9.22
C GLY A 118 -9.27 1.76 10.43
N ALA A 119 -10.58 1.46 10.42
CA ALA A 119 -11.52 1.81 11.49
C ALA A 119 -10.91 1.75 12.91
N GLY A 120 -10.29 2.85 13.35
CA GLY A 120 -9.68 2.99 14.69
C GLY A 120 -8.22 2.52 14.81
N MET A 121 -7.55 2.09 13.74
CA MET A 121 -6.12 1.78 13.73
C MET A 121 -5.35 2.85 12.98
N ASN A 122 -4.23 3.32 13.55
CA ASN A 122 -3.31 4.21 12.86
C ASN A 122 -2.46 3.40 11.86
N ALA A 123 -2.93 3.29 10.64
CA ALA A 123 -2.27 2.54 9.58
C ALA A 123 -2.05 3.41 8.34
N VAL A 124 -0.92 3.19 7.68
CA VAL A 124 -0.56 3.79 6.41
C VAL A 124 -0.47 2.69 5.37
N ALA A 125 -1.23 2.84 4.30
CA ALA A 125 -1.14 1.98 3.13
C ALA A 125 -0.20 2.61 2.09
N ALA A 126 0.52 1.76 1.35
CA ALA A 126 1.28 2.20 0.19
C ALA A 126 1.14 1.21 -0.96
N LEU A 127 1.05 1.73 -2.17
CA LEU A 127 1.02 0.95 -3.40
C LEU A 127 2.24 1.31 -4.25
N VAL A 128 3.14 0.35 -4.43
CA VAL A 128 4.26 0.46 -5.36
C VAL A 128 3.77 0.00 -6.73
N PHE A 129 3.80 0.87 -7.71
CA PHE A 129 3.33 0.60 -9.06
C PHE A 129 4.41 -0.17 -9.85
N LEU A 130 4.12 -1.41 -10.21
CA LEU A 130 4.99 -2.22 -11.06
C LEU A 130 4.68 -2.03 -12.56
N ASP A 131 3.46 -1.62 -12.86
CA ASP A 131 2.96 -1.25 -14.19
C ASP A 131 2.32 0.13 -14.13
N ALA A 132 2.02 0.73 -15.26
CA ALA A 132 1.29 1.99 -15.33
C ALA A 132 -0.14 1.86 -14.76
N TYR A 133 -0.60 2.89 -14.07
CA TYR A 133 -1.93 3.02 -13.51
C TYR A 133 -2.76 4.01 -14.31
N GLY A 134 -3.94 3.63 -14.74
CA GLY A 134 -4.87 4.46 -15.48
C GLY A 134 -6.33 4.11 -15.19
N PRO A 135 -7.27 4.95 -15.65
CA PRO A 135 -8.69 4.80 -15.32
C PRO A 135 -9.29 3.47 -15.78
N ASP A 136 -8.74 2.88 -16.86
CA ASP A 136 -9.32 1.71 -17.50
C ASP A 136 -8.65 0.39 -17.11
N ASN A 137 -7.60 0.40 -16.28
CA ASN A 137 -6.88 -0.80 -15.88
C ASN A 137 -6.98 -1.13 -14.38
N GLY A 138 -7.98 -0.58 -13.69
CA GLY A 138 -8.21 -0.88 -12.28
C GLY A 138 -7.42 0.01 -11.33
N ALA A 139 -7.14 1.26 -11.70
CA ALA A 139 -6.39 2.19 -10.86
C ALA A 139 -7.09 2.45 -9.53
N THR A 140 -6.28 2.71 -8.50
CA THR A 140 -6.77 3.15 -7.19
C THR A 140 -7.40 4.53 -7.31
N ARG A 141 -8.48 4.74 -6.56
CA ARG A 141 -9.14 6.05 -6.39
C ARG A 141 -9.21 6.40 -4.92
N VAL A 142 -9.13 7.67 -4.61
CA VAL A 142 -9.18 8.19 -3.23
C VAL A 142 -10.11 9.39 -3.18
N ILE A 143 -10.75 9.64 -2.03
CA ILE A 143 -11.35 10.94 -1.73
C ILE A 143 -10.36 11.70 -0.85
N PRO A 144 -9.80 12.83 -1.31
CA PRO A 144 -8.90 13.63 -0.49
C PRO A 144 -9.53 14.03 0.85
N ARG A 145 -8.77 14.04 1.93
CA ARG A 145 -9.25 14.30 3.30
C ARG A 145 -10.12 15.57 3.39
N HIS A 146 -9.73 16.64 2.71
CA HIS A 146 -10.48 17.91 2.71
C HIS A 146 -11.82 17.86 1.94
N ARG A 147 -12.11 16.76 1.21
CA ARG A 147 -13.38 16.52 0.49
C ARG A 147 -14.16 15.34 1.07
N ASP A 148 -13.67 14.74 2.14
CA ASP A 148 -14.30 13.56 2.73
C ASP A 148 -15.70 13.89 3.28
N PRO A 149 -16.78 13.26 2.76
CA PRO A 149 -18.14 13.52 3.20
C PRO A 149 -18.47 12.89 4.55
N GLY A 150 -17.56 12.07 5.12
CA GLY A 150 -17.77 11.26 6.32
C GLY A 150 -18.63 10.01 6.07
N ASP A 151 -19.76 10.17 5.40
CA ASP A 151 -20.69 9.10 5.04
C ASP A 151 -20.52 8.71 3.57
N LEU A 152 -20.02 7.48 3.32
CA LEU A 152 -19.74 6.97 1.97
C LEU A 152 -20.96 6.38 1.25
N GLU A 153 -22.07 6.15 1.96
CA GLU A 153 -23.30 5.60 1.38
C GLU A 153 -24.11 6.70 0.65
N ARG A 154 -23.77 7.97 0.87
CA ARG A 154 -24.35 9.05 0.08
C ARG A 154 -23.90 8.96 -1.37
N GLY A 155 -24.84 8.95 -2.31
CA GLY A 155 -24.57 8.79 -3.75
C GLY A 155 -23.61 9.81 -4.39
N GLU A 156 -23.23 10.86 -3.65
CA GLU A 156 -22.26 11.88 -4.06
C GLU A 156 -20.81 11.45 -3.83
N ALA A 157 -20.54 10.47 -2.95
CA ALA A 157 -19.16 10.06 -2.59
C ALA A 157 -18.34 9.63 -3.80
N GLU A 158 -18.94 8.91 -4.73
CA GLU A 158 -18.28 8.48 -5.98
C GLU A 158 -17.76 9.65 -6.80
N SER A 159 -18.52 10.75 -6.90
CA SER A 159 -18.15 11.94 -7.66
C SER A 159 -17.02 12.77 -7.04
N LEU A 160 -16.75 12.56 -5.75
CA LEU A 160 -15.66 13.23 -5.02
C LEU A 160 -14.33 12.50 -5.17
N SER A 161 -14.34 11.24 -5.65
CA SER A 161 -13.14 10.44 -5.77
C SER A 161 -12.25 10.88 -6.93
N LEU A 162 -10.95 10.80 -6.72
CA LEU A 162 -9.92 11.06 -7.72
C LEU A 162 -9.24 9.74 -8.09
N ILE A 163 -9.17 9.44 -9.38
CA ILE A 163 -8.40 8.30 -9.88
C ILE A 163 -6.92 8.68 -9.86
N ILE A 164 -6.11 7.83 -9.22
CA ILE A 164 -4.67 8.03 -9.13
C ILE A 164 -3.99 7.37 -10.33
N ALA A 165 -3.65 8.16 -11.31
CA ALA A 165 -2.85 7.72 -12.45
C ALA A 165 -1.35 7.89 -12.17
N GLY A 166 -0.53 6.96 -12.68
CA GLY A 166 0.91 6.99 -12.49
C GLY A 166 1.64 5.97 -13.35
N GLU A 167 2.96 6.01 -13.27
CA GLU A 167 3.86 5.17 -14.06
C GLU A 167 4.50 4.08 -13.20
N ALA A 168 5.04 3.04 -13.85
CA ALA A 168 5.85 2.05 -13.17
C ALA A 168 7.01 2.71 -12.40
N GLY A 169 7.14 2.38 -11.11
CA GLY A 169 8.12 2.99 -10.22
C GLY A 169 7.59 4.13 -9.35
N ASP A 170 6.35 4.60 -9.57
CA ASP A 170 5.68 5.50 -8.63
C ASP A 170 5.23 4.75 -7.37
N ILE A 171 5.08 5.48 -6.27
CA ILE A 171 4.52 4.93 -5.02
C ILE A 171 3.40 5.86 -4.53
N LEU A 172 2.18 5.34 -4.44
CA LEU A 172 1.08 6.01 -3.76
C LEU A 172 1.13 5.65 -2.28
N VAL A 173 1.21 6.64 -1.41
CA VAL A 173 1.12 6.48 0.06
C VAL A 173 -0.14 7.17 0.54
N PHE A 174 -0.94 6.55 1.39
CA PHE A 174 -2.18 7.14 1.89
C PHE A 174 -2.55 6.61 3.28
N ASP A 175 -3.30 7.41 4.01
CA ASP A 175 -3.93 7.04 5.28
C ASP A 175 -4.94 5.92 5.03
N ALA A 176 -4.84 4.80 5.74
CA ALA A 176 -5.75 3.68 5.58
C ALA A 176 -7.23 4.03 5.89
N ASP A 177 -7.44 5.08 6.68
CA ASP A 177 -8.77 5.64 6.96
C ASP A 177 -9.29 6.60 5.87
N LEU A 178 -8.43 6.98 4.90
CA LEU A 178 -8.88 7.77 3.76
C LEU A 178 -9.85 6.94 2.93
N PRO A 179 -11.02 7.49 2.51
CA PRO A 179 -11.91 6.77 1.61
C PRO A 179 -11.19 6.44 0.31
N HIS A 180 -11.11 5.16 0.00
CA HIS A 180 -10.42 4.69 -1.20
C HIS A 180 -11.14 3.47 -1.80
N GLY A 181 -10.74 3.13 -3.01
CA GLY A 181 -11.28 1.99 -3.75
C GLY A 181 -10.47 1.77 -5.02
N ALA A 182 -11.01 0.97 -5.93
CA ALA A 182 -10.38 0.74 -7.24
C ALA A 182 -11.43 0.75 -8.37
N THR A 183 -11.02 1.21 -9.54
CA THR A 183 -11.82 1.07 -10.77
C THR A 183 -11.78 -0.37 -11.26
N CYS A 184 -12.64 -0.71 -12.21
CA CYS A 184 -12.58 -2.00 -12.89
C CYS A 184 -11.44 -2.02 -13.93
N ASN A 185 -10.75 -3.15 -14.08
CA ASN A 185 -9.80 -3.34 -15.18
C ASN A 185 -10.54 -3.73 -16.46
N LEU A 186 -11.03 -2.75 -17.20
CA LEU A 186 -11.75 -2.95 -18.46
C LEU A 186 -10.80 -3.24 -19.63
N SER A 187 -9.61 -2.68 -19.61
CA SER A 187 -8.62 -2.82 -20.69
C SER A 187 -7.99 -4.22 -20.76
N GLY A 188 -7.93 -4.93 -19.63
CA GLY A 188 -7.16 -6.16 -19.47
C GLY A 188 -5.64 -5.93 -19.46
N ALA A 189 -5.16 -4.69 -19.53
CA ALA A 189 -3.74 -4.39 -19.33
C ALA A 189 -3.32 -4.77 -17.90
N ARG A 190 -2.08 -5.23 -17.75
CA ARG A 190 -1.54 -5.55 -16.43
C ARG A 190 -1.44 -4.30 -15.56
N ARG A 191 -1.76 -4.45 -14.29
CA ARG A 191 -1.61 -3.41 -13.28
C ARG A 191 -1.16 -4.06 -11.97
N ARG A 192 0.05 -4.60 -11.97
CA ARG A 192 0.67 -5.17 -10.79
C ARG A 192 1.07 -4.08 -9.80
N SER A 193 0.92 -4.37 -8.54
CA SER A 193 1.41 -3.53 -7.46
C SER A 193 1.89 -4.35 -6.28
N LEU A 194 2.76 -3.75 -5.47
CA LEU A 194 2.97 -4.20 -4.09
C LEU A 194 2.09 -3.35 -3.18
N LEU A 195 1.25 -3.99 -2.38
CA LEU A 195 0.50 -3.34 -1.32
C LEU A 195 1.26 -3.52 -0.01
N LEU A 196 1.64 -2.42 0.60
CA LEU A 196 2.33 -2.34 1.88
C LEU A 196 1.40 -1.78 2.95
N SER A 197 1.57 -2.24 4.18
CA SER A 197 0.91 -1.65 5.34
C SER A 197 1.97 -1.35 6.40
N PHE A 198 2.03 -0.09 6.85
CA PHE A 198 2.81 0.34 8.00
C PHE A 198 1.85 0.68 9.15
N MET A 199 2.23 0.29 10.36
CA MET A 199 1.41 0.49 11.55
C MET A 199 2.25 1.00 12.72
N GLN A 200 1.62 1.67 13.66
CA GLN A 200 2.30 2.10 14.88
C GLN A 200 2.74 0.89 15.72
N GLU A 201 3.85 1.06 16.46
CA GLU A 201 4.42 0.02 17.32
C GLU A 201 3.39 -0.58 18.28
N GLY A 202 2.46 0.24 18.79
CA GLY A 202 1.39 -0.22 19.70
C GLY A 202 0.49 -1.31 19.13
N ASP A 203 0.39 -1.43 17.80
CA ASP A 203 -0.46 -2.41 17.12
C ASP A 203 0.27 -3.73 16.79
N ARG A 204 1.58 -3.84 17.08
CA ARG A 204 2.41 -5.00 16.72
C ARG A 204 1.85 -6.32 17.23
N ALA A 205 1.42 -6.36 18.48
CA ALA A 205 0.88 -7.58 19.08
C ALA A 205 -0.39 -8.08 18.36
N ALA A 206 -1.26 -7.18 17.91
CA ALA A 206 -2.46 -7.51 17.15
C ALA A 206 -2.11 -8.09 15.77
N ILE A 207 -1.11 -7.50 15.09
CA ILE A 207 -0.63 -8.01 13.80
C ILE A 207 0.04 -9.37 13.96
N GLU A 208 0.87 -9.56 14.99
CA GLU A 208 1.51 -10.85 15.28
C GLU A 208 0.46 -11.96 15.49
N ALA A 209 -0.62 -11.67 16.19
CA ALA A 209 -1.71 -12.62 16.43
C ALA A 209 -2.46 -13.04 15.14
N CYS A 210 -2.47 -12.20 14.10
CA CYS A 210 -3.18 -12.49 12.85
C CYS A 210 -2.25 -12.79 11.65
N ARG A 211 -0.94 -12.95 11.86
CA ARG A 211 0.05 -13.17 10.77
C ARG A 211 -0.33 -14.27 9.80
N ALA A 212 -0.77 -15.44 10.33
CA ALA A 212 -1.11 -16.58 9.49
C ALA A 212 -2.29 -16.28 8.55
N ILE A 213 -3.33 -15.59 9.04
CA ILE A 213 -4.50 -15.21 8.24
C ILE A 213 -4.11 -14.16 7.19
N ARG A 214 -3.17 -13.27 7.53
CA ARG A 214 -2.68 -12.20 6.65
C ARG A 214 -1.56 -12.66 5.71
N ASN A 215 -1.12 -13.92 5.78
CA ASN A 215 0.00 -14.49 5.01
C ASN A 215 1.32 -13.71 5.19
N VAL A 216 1.56 -13.17 6.38
CA VAL A 216 2.80 -12.45 6.71
C VAL A 216 3.86 -13.46 7.15
N ARG A 217 4.84 -13.72 6.28
CA ARG A 217 5.97 -14.65 6.52
C ARG A 217 7.24 -13.92 6.96
N MET A 218 7.39 -12.64 6.53
CA MET A 218 8.53 -11.80 6.88
C MET A 218 8.59 -11.50 8.38
N ALA A 219 9.78 -11.17 8.90
CA ALA A 219 9.92 -10.62 10.24
C ALA A 219 9.32 -9.20 10.30
N ILE A 220 8.57 -8.90 11.37
CA ILE A 220 7.98 -7.59 11.62
C ILE A 220 8.63 -6.86 12.81
N GLY A 221 9.82 -7.32 13.26
CA GLY A 221 10.51 -6.77 14.43
C GLY A 221 11.23 -5.44 14.18
N GLU A 222 11.52 -5.09 12.92
CA GLU A 222 12.21 -3.84 12.59
C GLU A 222 11.34 -2.62 12.94
N LEU A 223 11.97 -1.62 13.58
CA LEU A 223 11.31 -0.41 14.02
C LEU A 223 11.88 0.82 13.32
N PHE A 224 11.01 1.64 12.78
CA PHE A 224 11.32 2.95 12.19
C PHE A 224 10.88 4.05 13.14
N VAL A 225 11.69 5.11 13.25
CA VAL A 225 11.40 6.27 14.13
C VAL A 225 11.55 7.57 13.33
N PRO A 226 10.61 8.53 13.51
CA PRO A 226 10.70 9.87 12.91
C PRO A 226 11.98 10.64 13.25
#